data_93b1be029c5411433fbbb1cbbe80ab5d
#
_entry.id   93b1be029c5411433fbbb1cbbe80ab5d
#
_cell.length_a   1.000
_cell.length_b   1.000
_cell.length_c   1.000
_cell.angle_alpha   90.00
_cell.angle_beta   90.00
_cell.angle_gamma   90.00
#
_symmetry.space_group_name_H-M   'P 1'
#
loop_
_entity.id
_entity.type
_entity.pdbx_description
1 polymer ?
#
loop_
_entity_poly.entity_id
_entity_poly.type
_entity_poly.pdbx_seq_one_letter_code
_entity_poly.pdbx_strand_id
1 'polypeptide(L)'
;GKLANANYLYSRVFDHSDNRKKIAYSSFRIQSEVDWNEAMTWCKDNREKAAMYALRGYNTFSNELEEVENILEIYPESPYIKLLAIRYINKMERNVLTRYNHSNATDDTSSFMQPSGKVLAEYERGQKVIKAVMNHPKVSDKDFWALYLAHLSFLCKDYQQASALIDSVRTTKPELLKQKSRTQFSLYLAQLKIIGEDEEQAIRQYLQTSHADEDFINEIVGHLYTMQKDYGKACLTHNRIENLRQNPDPDIINSLLANAGKENDQTLLTQLYELKGTYYLRMNNFAEAAKWFAKVPESYSLTHYKYDYETEKYIPTGISSDDFNGYSEISPLIFSNGFKRLFSVPASSQLTDVMYEQYPYLNQEHDKATLTAALMQLEKESQMMTEESARAAYMLANYYYNISPTGYYRNIPTYFRDNSYCWSAYGSYGSAVSN
;
A
#
# COMPACT_ATOMS: atom_id res chain seq x y z
N GLY A 1 -34.84 4.52 -26.88
CA GLY A 1 -33.86 4.65 -27.95
C GLY A 1 -32.82 3.53 -27.94
N LYS A 2 -31.80 3.58 -28.81
CA LYS A 2 -30.79 2.54 -28.91
C LYS A 2 -29.99 2.33 -27.61
N LEU A 3 -29.72 3.41 -26.86
CA LEU A 3 -28.99 3.34 -25.60
C LEU A 3 -29.82 2.68 -24.49
N ALA A 4 -31.12 3.03 -24.40
CA ALA A 4 -32.01 2.38 -23.45
C ALA A 4 -32.12 0.87 -23.70
N ASN A 5 -32.21 0.45 -24.99
CA ASN A 5 -32.21 -0.95 -25.37
C ASN A 5 -30.90 -1.65 -24.97
N ALA A 6 -29.74 -1.03 -25.24
CA ALA A 6 -28.46 -1.57 -24.86
C ALA A 6 -28.36 -1.77 -23.34
N ASN A 7 -28.76 -0.79 -22.54
CA ASN A 7 -28.76 -0.86 -21.08
C ASN A 7 -29.67 -1.98 -20.55
N TYR A 8 -30.87 -2.12 -21.10
CA TYR A 8 -31.76 -3.25 -20.78
C TYR A 8 -31.08 -4.60 -21.10
N LEU A 9 -30.46 -4.77 -22.27
CA LEU A 9 -29.78 -6.00 -22.64
C LEU A 9 -28.57 -6.27 -21.74
N TYR A 10 -27.78 -5.26 -21.39
CA TYR A 10 -26.69 -5.41 -20.41
C TYR A 10 -27.20 -5.84 -19.03
N SER A 11 -28.35 -5.35 -18.58
CA SER A 11 -28.93 -5.83 -17.33
C SER A 11 -29.31 -7.32 -17.39
N ARG A 12 -29.76 -7.81 -18.55
CA ARG A 12 -30.02 -9.26 -18.77
C ARG A 12 -28.73 -10.09 -18.71
N VAL A 13 -27.65 -9.59 -19.33
CA VAL A 13 -26.35 -10.24 -19.26
C VAL A 13 -25.81 -10.25 -17.81
N PHE A 14 -25.97 -9.16 -17.09
CA PHE A 14 -25.57 -9.04 -15.69
C PHE A 14 -26.32 -10.03 -14.79
N ASP A 15 -27.61 -10.22 -15.01
CA ASP A 15 -28.46 -11.12 -14.22
C ASP A 15 -28.17 -12.60 -14.52
N HIS A 16 -27.83 -12.98 -15.77
CA HIS A 16 -27.77 -14.37 -16.20
C HIS A 16 -26.38 -14.93 -16.49
N SER A 17 -25.34 -14.12 -16.56
CA SER A 17 -24.01 -14.57 -16.98
C SER A 17 -22.91 -14.20 -15.99
N ASP A 18 -22.43 -15.15 -15.20
CA ASP A 18 -21.35 -14.90 -14.25
C ASP A 18 -20.07 -14.43 -14.94
N ASN A 19 -19.70 -15.06 -16.05
CA ASN A 19 -18.46 -14.76 -16.78
C ASN A 19 -18.48 -13.39 -17.48
N ARG A 20 -19.66 -12.77 -17.69
CA ARG A 20 -19.79 -11.51 -18.41
C ARG A 20 -20.33 -10.36 -17.58
N LYS A 21 -20.55 -10.57 -16.28
CA LYS A 21 -21.03 -9.52 -15.35
C LYS A 21 -20.19 -8.26 -15.40
N LYS A 22 -18.85 -8.41 -15.39
CA LYS A 22 -17.91 -7.28 -15.45
C LYS A 22 -18.05 -6.46 -16.73
N ILE A 23 -18.21 -7.14 -17.89
CA ILE A 23 -18.39 -6.47 -19.18
C ILE A 23 -19.74 -5.76 -19.22
N ALA A 24 -20.81 -6.42 -18.77
CA ALA A 24 -22.15 -5.83 -18.72
C ALA A 24 -22.17 -4.59 -17.84
N TYR A 25 -21.57 -4.66 -16.67
CA TYR A 25 -21.41 -3.52 -15.75
C TYR A 25 -20.64 -2.36 -16.39
N SER A 26 -19.46 -2.62 -16.97
CA SER A 26 -18.63 -1.56 -17.57
C SER A 26 -19.23 -0.92 -18.81
N SER A 27 -20.18 -1.61 -19.46
CA SER A 27 -20.88 -1.12 -20.66
C SER A 27 -22.23 -0.46 -20.35
N PHE A 28 -22.75 -0.69 -19.15
CA PHE A 28 -24.04 -0.09 -18.72
C PHE A 28 -23.83 1.40 -18.42
N ARG A 29 -24.58 2.25 -19.13
CA ARG A 29 -24.49 3.71 -19.01
C ARG A 29 -25.83 4.35 -19.17
N ILE A 30 -26.39 4.91 -18.11
CA ILE A 30 -27.55 5.76 -18.13
C ILE A 30 -27.09 7.22 -18.30
N GLN A 31 -27.56 7.90 -19.29
CA GLN A 31 -27.22 9.30 -19.58
C GLN A 31 -28.33 10.29 -19.19
N SER A 32 -29.59 9.82 -19.09
CA SER A 32 -30.71 10.64 -18.74
C SER A 32 -31.83 9.84 -18.06
N GLU A 33 -32.72 10.52 -17.36
CA GLU A 33 -33.92 9.91 -16.80
C GLU A 33 -34.86 9.38 -17.91
N VAL A 34 -34.83 9.95 -19.09
CA VAL A 34 -35.63 9.47 -20.24
C VAL A 34 -35.13 8.10 -20.68
N ASP A 35 -33.78 7.91 -20.82
CA ASP A 35 -33.21 6.63 -21.16
C ASP A 35 -33.45 5.58 -20.08
N TRP A 36 -33.40 5.99 -18.80
CA TRP A 36 -33.71 5.12 -17.67
C TRP A 36 -35.18 4.64 -17.73
N ASN A 37 -36.09 5.56 -17.82
CA ASN A 37 -37.53 5.25 -17.82
C ASN A 37 -37.92 4.39 -19.03
N GLU A 38 -37.36 4.67 -20.21
CA GLU A 38 -37.57 3.84 -21.38
C GLU A 38 -37.02 2.41 -21.18
N ALA A 39 -35.81 2.27 -20.67
CA ALA A 39 -35.23 0.95 -20.40
C ALA A 39 -36.06 0.16 -19.37
N MET A 40 -36.55 0.81 -18.33
CA MET A 40 -37.39 0.20 -17.30
C MET A 40 -38.75 -0.29 -17.85
N THR A 41 -39.27 0.31 -18.91
CA THR A 41 -40.52 -0.17 -19.54
C THR A 41 -40.34 -1.52 -20.23
N TRP A 42 -39.13 -1.90 -20.60
CA TRP A 42 -38.84 -3.19 -21.23
C TRP A 42 -38.66 -4.33 -20.24
N CYS A 43 -38.51 -4.04 -18.95
CA CYS A 43 -38.42 -5.06 -17.92
C CYS A 43 -39.76 -5.80 -17.79
N LYS A 44 -39.69 -7.14 -17.91
CA LYS A 44 -40.85 -8.03 -17.93
C LYS A 44 -41.39 -8.33 -16.52
N ASP A 45 -40.53 -8.26 -15.53
CA ASP A 45 -40.88 -8.60 -14.16
C ASP A 45 -40.02 -7.82 -13.16
N ASN A 46 -40.29 -8.00 -11.86
CA ASN A 46 -39.61 -7.34 -10.79
C ASN A 46 -38.14 -7.81 -10.63
N ARG A 47 -37.78 -9.01 -11.07
CA ARG A 47 -36.39 -9.50 -11.07
C ARG A 47 -35.56 -8.71 -12.08
N GLU A 48 -36.06 -8.47 -13.28
CA GLU A 48 -35.39 -7.67 -14.30
C GLU A 48 -35.22 -6.22 -13.84
N LYS A 49 -36.27 -5.64 -13.22
CA LYS A 49 -36.19 -4.30 -12.64
C LYS A 49 -35.15 -4.22 -11.52
N ALA A 50 -35.06 -5.24 -10.65
CA ALA A 50 -34.06 -5.29 -9.61
C ALA A 50 -32.63 -5.34 -10.17
N ALA A 51 -32.40 -6.03 -11.30
CA ALA A 51 -31.09 -6.04 -11.97
C ALA A 51 -30.72 -4.65 -12.53
N MET A 52 -31.71 -3.91 -13.07
CA MET A 52 -31.50 -2.52 -13.51
C MET A 52 -31.14 -1.61 -12.34
N TYR A 53 -31.87 -1.66 -11.24
CA TYR A 53 -31.55 -0.90 -10.02
C TYR A 53 -30.16 -1.26 -9.48
N ALA A 54 -29.82 -2.55 -9.48
CA ALA A 54 -28.50 -2.99 -9.04
C ALA A 54 -27.36 -2.39 -9.87
N LEU A 55 -27.49 -2.39 -11.19
CA LEU A 55 -26.50 -1.79 -12.08
C LEU A 55 -26.39 -0.27 -11.89
N ARG A 56 -27.52 0.43 -11.69
CA ARG A 56 -27.52 1.87 -11.37
C ARG A 56 -26.84 2.12 -10.02
N GLY A 57 -27.19 1.34 -8.99
CA GLY A 57 -26.59 1.44 -7.66
C GLY A 57 -25.12 1.05 -7.62
N TYR A 58 -24.63 0.28 -8.56
CA TYR A 58 -23.21 -0.09 -8.66
C TYR A 58 -22.34 1.00 -9.29
N ASN A 59 -22.91 2.02 -9.88
CA ASN A 59 -22.18 3.15 -10.46
C ASN A 59 -21.45 3.95 -9.35
N THR A 60 -20.28 4.52 -9.68
CA THR A 60 -19.40 5.23 -8.73
C THR A 60 -20.08 6.41 -8.04
N PHE A 61 -21.00 7.09 -8.73
CA PHE A 61 -21.72 8.28 -8.23
C PHE A 61 -23.15 7.99 -7.77
N SER A 62 -23.51 6.72 -7.62
CA SER A 62 -24.87 6.34 -7.26
C SER A 62 -25.11 6.36 -5.75
N ASN A 63 -26.40 6.31 -5.40
CA ASN A 63 -26.88 6.16 -4.05
C ASN A 63 -27.30 4.70 -3.82
N GLU A 64 -26.38 3.88 -3.32
CA GLU A 64 -26.65 2.46 -3.10
C GLU A 64 -27.85 2.20 -2.21
N LEU A 65 -28.06 3.02 -1.18
CA LEU A 65 -29.17 2.84 -0.24
C LEU A 65 -30.54 3.10 -0.90
N GLU A 66 -30.63 4.08 -1.78
CA GLU A 66 -31.85 4.35 -2.55
C GLU A 66 -32.22 3.16 -3.44
N GLU A 67 -31.23 2.56 -4.09
CA GLU A 67 -31.49 1.39 -4.90
C GLU A 67 -31.80 0.13 -4.08
N VAL A 68 -31.25 0.04 -2.88
CA VAL A 68 -31.65 -1.00 -1.91
C VAL A 68 -33.14 -0.83 -1.54
N GLU A 69 -33.60 0.40 -1.26
CA GLU A 69 -35.02 0.69 -0.95
C GLU A 69 -35.91 0.34 -2.14
N ASN A 70 -35.56 0.76 -3.37
CA ASN A 70 -36.28 0.44 -4.58
C ASN A 70 -36.40 -1.08 -4.83
N ILE A 71 -35.31 -1.83 -4.63
CA ILE A 71 -35.32 -3.29 -4.81
C ILE A 71 -36.13 -3.95 -3.68
N LEU A 72 -35.99 -3.49 -2.44
CA LEU A 72 -36.71 -4.04 -1.29
C LEU A 72 -38.23 -3.95 -1.49
N GLU A 73 -38.73 -2.86 -2.10
CA GLU A 73 -40.13 -2.66 -2.37
C GLU A 73 -40.68 -3.66 -3.40
N ILE A 74 -39.96 -3.90 -4.48
CA ILE A 74 -40.45 -4.70 -5.61
C ILE A 74 -40.03 -6.17 -5.58
N TYR A 75 -38.84 -6.49 -5.03
CA TYR A 75 -38.26 -7.83 -5.02
C TYR A 75 -37.37 -8.05 -3.78
N PRO A 76 -37.96 -8.18 -2.57
CA PRO A 76 -37.20 -8.28 -1.31
C PRO A 76 -36.25 -9.47 -1.20
N GLU A 77 -36.49 -10.54 -1.97
CA GLU A 77 -35.64 -11.75 -2.01
C GLU A 77 -34.44 -11.61 -2.96
N SER A 78 -34.30 -10.44 -3.59
CA SER A 78 -33.22 -10.17 -4.56
C SER A 78 -31.83 -10.27 -3.94
N PRO A 79 -30.89 -11.02 -4.55
CA PRO A 79 -29.50 -11.06 -4.10
C PRO A 79 -28.79 -9.72 -4.25
N TYR A 80 -29.34 -8.83 -5.06
CA TYR A 80 -28.76 -7.51 -5.32
C TYR A 80 -28.84 -6.56 -4.11
N ILE A 81 -29.75 -6.79 -3.18
CA ILE A 81 -29.80 -6.05 -1.91
C ILE A 81 -28.49 -6.26 -1.15
N LYS A 82 -28.02 -7.51 -1.03
CA LYS A 82 -26.74 -7.81 -0.39
C LYS A 82 -25.57 -7.19 -1.15
N LEU A 83 -25.56 -7.26 -2.46
CA LEU A 83 -24.52 -6.68 -3.32
C LEU A 83 -24.35 -5.18 -3.07
N LEU A 84 -25.44 -4.43 -3.10
CA LEU A 84 -25.43 -2.99 -2.89
C LEU A 84 -25.08 -2.62 -1.44
N ALA A 85 -25.61 -3.38 -0.48
CA ALA A 85 -25.27 -3.19 0.93
C ALA A 85 -23.78 -3.40 1.19
N ILE A 86 -23.16 -4.47 0.66
CA ILE A 86 -21.71 -4.69 0.77
C ILE A 86 -20.93 -3.54 0.15
N ARG A 87 -21.35 -3.04 -1.01
CA ARG A 87 -20.72 -1.88 -1.62
C ARG A 87 -20.81 -0.63 -0.75
N TYR A 88 -21.98 -0.37 -0.17
CA TYR A 88 -22.19 0.75 0.73
C TYR A 88 -21.29 0.68 1.96
N ILE A 89 -21.22 -0.48 2.65
CA ILE A 89 -20.38 -0.61 3.85
C ILE A 89 -18.89 -0.47 3.53
N ASN A 90 -18.44 -0.96 2.38
CA ASN A 90 -17.06 -0.78 1.92
C ASN A 90 -16.72 0.70 1.62
N LYS A 91 -17.70 1.50 1.19
CA LYS A 91 -17.52 2.97 1.08
C LYS A 91 -17.45 3.62 2.46
N MET A 92 -18.32 3.22 3.38
CA MET A 92 -18.29 3.71 4.76
C MET A 92 -16.97 3.39 5.45
N GLU A 93 -16.49 2.16 5.32
CA GLU A 93 -15.21 1.72 5.85
C GLU A 93 -14.07 2.61 5.33
N ARG A 94 -14.00 2.83 4.02
CA ARG A 94 -12.97 3.72 3.43
C ARG A 94 -13.07 5.18 3.89
N ASN A 95 -14.27 5.67 4.20
CA ASN A 95 -14.46 7.04 4.65
C ASN A 95 -14.11 7.23 6.14
N VAL A 96 -14.20 6.16 6.94
CA VAL A 96 -13.91 6.17 8.37
C VAL A 96 -12.47 5.79 8.66
N LEU A 97 -11.98 4.75 7.97
CA LEU A 97 -10.58 4.39 7.97
C LEU A 97 -9.87 5.31 6.97
N THR A 98 -9.57 6.52 7.38
CA THR A 98 -8.63 7.34 6.63
C THR A 98 -7.36 6.52 6.50
N ARG A 99 -7.10 6.03 5.28
CA ARG A 99 -5.87 5.30 5.01
C ARG A 99 -4.72 6.18 5.45
N TYR A 100 -4.08 5.73 6.47
CA TYR A 100 -2.83 6.25 6.94
C TYR A 100 -1.92 6.41 5.74
N ASN A 101 -1.62 7.64 5.37
CA ASN A 101 -0.65 7.91 4.32
C ASN A 101 0.72 7.67 4.96
N HIS A 102 1.22 6.46 4.79
CA HIS A 102 2.23 5.78 5.60
C HIS A 102 3.66 6.31 5.43
N SER A 103 3.80 7.46 4.81
CA SER A 103 5.10 8.10 4.64
C SER A 103 5.73 8.56 5.96
N ASN A 104 4.90 8.87 6.97
CA ASN A 104 5.39 9.31 8.26
C ASN A 104 4.61 8.62 9.38
N ALA A 105 5.25 7.73 10.14
CA ALA A 105 4.64 7.07 11.31
C ALA A 105 4.31 8.07 12.45
N THR A 106 4.74 9.32 12.30
CA THR A 106 4.48 10.43 13.22
C THR A 106 3.30 11.30 12.77
N ASP A 107 2.64 10.98 11.65
CA ASP A 107 1.50 11.76 11.17
C ASP A 107 0.37 11.78 12.20
N ASP A 108 -0.32 12.91 12.28
CA ASP A 108 -1.47 13.10 13.16
C ASP A 108 -2.57 12.07 12.81
N THR A 109 -2.74 11.08 13.69
CA THR A 109 -3.77 10.05 13.59
C THR A 109 -5.06 10.45 14.30
N SER A 110 -5.21 11.68 14.71
CA SER A 110 -6.39 12.17 15.44
C SER A 110 -7.69 11.98 14.66
N SER A 111 -7.61 11.92 13.32
CA SER A 111 -8.75 11.67 12.44
C SER A 111 -9.06 10.18 12.21
N PHE A 112 -8.16 9.25 12.61
CA PHE A 112 -8.40 7.82 12.42
C PHE A 112 -9.63 7.35 13.19
N MET A 113 -10.53 6.65 12.52
CA MET A 113 -11.83 6.24 13.07
C MET A 113 -12.61 7.38 13.73
N GLN A 114 -12.44 8.62 13.26
CA GLN A 114 -13.25 9.76 13.67
C GLN A 114 -14.25 10.08 12.54
N PRO A 115 -15.48 9.55 12.59
CA PRO A 115 -16.46 9.81 11.55
C PRO A 115 -16.83 11.30 11.55
N SER A 116 -16.75 11.93 10.38
CA SER A 116 -17.22 13.30 10.19
C SER A 116 -18.74 13.39 10.33
N GLY A 117 -19.29 14.59 10.55
CA GLY A 117 -20.74 14.78 10.61
C GLY A 117 -21.47 14.27 9.37
N LYS A 118 -20.88 14.36 8.18
CA LYS A 118 -21.40 13.79 6.95
C LYS A 118 -21.47 12.26 7.01
N VAL A 119 -20.42 11.63 7.53
CA VAL A 119 -20.36 10.16 7.68
C VAL A 119 -21.39 9.69 8.70
N LEU A 120 -21.60 10.43 9.79
CA LEU A 120 -22.62 10.10 10.79
C LEU A 120 -24.05 10.20 10.20
N ALA A 121 -24.33 11.22 9.40
CA ALA A 121 -25.64 11.33 8.71
C ALA A 121 -25.87 10.16 7.73
N GLU A 122 -24.83 9.76 6.97
CA GLU A 122 -24.89 8.58 6.10
C GLU A 122 -25.06 7.27 6.92
N TYR A 123 -24.43 7.17 8.08
CA TYR A 123 -24.63 6.04 8.98
C TYR A 123 -26.08 5.93 9.45
N GLU A 124 -26.67 7.01 9.93
CA GLU A 124 -28.06 7.02 10.40
C GLU A 124 -29.01 6.55 9.29
N ARG A 125 -28.80 7.05 8.06
CA ARG A 125 -29.54 6.62 6.88
C ARG A 125 -29.34 5.14 6.59
N GLY A 126 -28.08 4.68 6.55
CA GLY A 126 -27.72 3.28 6.33
C GLY A 126 -28.35 2.36 7.36
N GLN A 127 -28.28 2.75 8.63
CA GLN A 127 -28.87 2.00 9.74
C GLN A 127 -30.40 1.85 9.56
N LYS A 128 -31.10 2.93 9.17
CA LYS A 128 -32.54 2.90 8.93
C LYS A 128 -32.90 1.95 7.78
N VAL A 129 -32.23 2.06 6.64
CA VAL A 129 -32.48 1.22 5.46
C VAL A 129 -32.21 -0.25 5.76
N ILE A 130 -31.03 -0.55 6.36
CA ILE A 130 -30.66 -1.93 6.63
C ILE A 130 -31.53 -2.57 7.73
N LYS A 131 -31.99 -1.81 8.73
CA LYS A 131 -32.99 -2.30 9.68
C LYS A 131 -34.30 -2.64 9.00
N ALA A 132 -34.74 -1.86 8.02
CA ALA A 132 -35.92 -2.16 7.22
C ALA A 132 -35.72 -3.48 6.42
N VAL A 133 -34.57 -3.65 5.79
CA VAL A 133 -34.19 -4.90 5.10
C VAL A 133 -34.22 -6.08 6.07
N MET A 134 -33.52 -5.97 7.21
CA MET A 134 -33.44 -7.05 8.22
C MET A 134 -34.81 -7.44 8.76
N ASN A 135 -35.74 -6.49 8.95
CA ASN A 135 -37.06 -6.73 9.50
C ASN A 135 -38.08 -7.20 8.46
N HIS A 136 -37.77 -7.10 7.18
CA HIS A 136 -38.69 -7.49 6.12
C HIS A 136 -38.93 -9.02 6.15
N PRO A 137 -40.19 -9.51 6.14
CA PRO A 137 -40.51 -10.94 6.35
C PRO A 137 -39.97 -11.85 5.25
N LYS A 138 -39.84 -11.37 4.03
CA LYS A 138 -39.31 -12.13 2.88
C LYS A 138 -37.78 -12.10 2.77
N VAL A 139 -37.09 -11.30 3.57
CA VAL A 139 -35.63 -11.25 3.57
C VAL A 139 -35.07 -12.34 4.47
N SER A 140 -34.24 -13.19 3.90
CA SER A 140 -33.52 -14.27 4.58
C SER A 140 -32.22 -13.78 5.22
N ASP A 141 -31.47 -14.72 5.84
CA ASP A 141 -30.12 -14.49 6.39
C ASP A 141 -30.04 -13.38 7.44
N LYS A 142 -30.92 -13.44 8.45
CA LYS A 142 -30.96 -12.44 9.54
C LYS A 142 -29.60 -12.26 10.24
N ASP A 143 -28.82 -13.32 10.40
CA ASP A 143 -27.48 -13.26 10.97
C ASP A 143 -26.51 -12.43 10.11
N PHE A 144 -26.61 -12.53 8.78
CA PHE A 144 -25.83 -11.67 7.88
C PHE A 144 -26.14 -10.18 8.12
N TRP A 145 -27.42 -9.84 8.20
CA TRP A 145 -27.84 -8.45 8.40
C TRP A 145 -27.49 -7.92 9.78
N ALA A 146 -27.56 -8.77 10.81
CA ALA A 146 -27.11 -8.41 12.16
C ALA A 146 -25.60 -8.13 12.20
N LEU A 147 -24.78 -8.97 11.55
CA LEU A 147 -23.33 -8.73 11.44
C LEU A 147 -23.03 -7.49 10.62
N TYR A 148 -23.76 -7.26 9.54
CA TYR A 148 -23.64 -6.06 8.72
C TYR A 148 -23.88 -4.78 9.55
N LEU A 149 -24.99 -4.74 10.30
CA LEU A 149 -25.32 -3.62 11.20
C LEU A 149 -24.30 -3.47 12.32
N ALA A 150 -23.79 -4.58 12.85
CA ALA A 150 -22.76 -4.56 13.88
C ALA A 150 -21.48 -3.90 13.37
N HIS A 151 -21.03 -4.25 12.15
CA HIS A 151 -19.86 -3.64 11.56
C HIS A 151 -20.09 -2.15 11.23
N LEU A 152 -21.24 -1.80 10.69
CA LEU A 152 -21.62 -0.41 10.44
C LEU A 152 -21.63 0.43 11.74
N SER A 153 -22.18 -0.14 12.84
CA SER A 153 -22.18 0.50 14.17
C SER A 153 -20.77 0.66 14.72
N PHE A 154 -19.92 -0.35 14.54
CA PHE A 154 -18.51 -0.30 14.91
C PHE A 154 -17.78 0.86 14.22
N LEU A 155 -17.94 1.03 12.90
CA LEU A 155 -17.32 2.11 12.13
C LEU A 155 -17.70 3.51 12.64
N CYS A 156 -18.90 3.65 13.18
CA CYS A 156 -19.40 4.92 13.74
C CYS A 156 -19.27 5.03 15.25
N LYS A 157 -18.49 4.14 15.89
CA LYS A 157 -18.21 4.11 17.34
C LYS A 157 -19.44 3.84 18.22
N ASP A 158 -20.52 3.33 17.65
CA ASP A 158 -21.65 2.81 18.42
C ASP A 158 -21.34 1.38 18.89
N TYR A 159 -20.32 1.26 19.76
CA TYR A 159 -19.78 -0.02 20.22
C TYR A 159 -20.80 -0.82 21.03
N GLN A 160 -21.71 -0.15 21.74
CA GLN A 160 -22.75 -0.81 22.52
C GLN A 160 -23.75 -1.53 21.59
N GLN A 161 -24.22 -0.86 20.55
CA GLN A 161 -25.11 -1.48 19.55
C GLN A 161 -24.38 -2.57 18.76
N ALA A 162 -23.11 -2.34 18.39
CA ALA A 162 -22.31 -3.33 17.69
C ALA A 162 -22.19 -4.64 18.49
N SER A 163 -21.85 -4.54 19.78
CA SER A 163 -21.75 -5.71 20.68
C SER A 163 -23.09 -6.44 20.79
N ALA A 164 -24.18 -5.73 21.07
CA ALA A 164 -25.50 -6.33 21.22
C ALA A 164 -25.95 -7.08 19.94
N LEU A 165 -25.66 -6.53 18.77
CA LEU A 165 -25.95 -7.18 17.49
C LEU A 165 -25.12 -8.45 17.28
N ILE A 166 -23.81 -8.41 17.57
CA ILE A 166 -22.92 -9.58 17.46
C ILE A 166 -23.38 -10.69 18.39
N ASP A 167 -23.77 -10.35 19.61
CA ASP A 167 -24.23 -11.32 20.61
C ASP A 167 -25.55 -11.99 20.20
N SER A 168 -26.35 -11.35 19.35
CA SER A 168 -27.59 -11.92 18.82
C SER A 168 -27.38 -12.96 17.71
N VAL A 169 -26.21 -12.98 17.06
CA VAL A 169 -25.91 -13.85 15.90
C VAL A 169 -25.71 -15.30 16.35
N ARG A 170 -26.47 -16.22 15.73
CA ARG A 170 -26.46 -17.66 16.03
C ARG A 170 -26.09 -18.53 14.83
N THR A 171 -25.37 -17.95 13.87
CA THR A 171 -25.00 -18.63 12.62
C THR A 171 -24.07 -19.83 12.83
N THR A 172 -24.19 -20.81 11.94
CA THR A 172 -23.23 -21.93 11.80
C THR A 172 -22.44 -21.84 10.49
N LYS A 173 -22.73 -20.82 9.66
CA LYS A 173 -22.04 -20.61 8.37
C LYS A 173 -20.60 -20.14 8.61
N PRO A 174 -19.57 -20.86 8.08
CA PRO A 174 -18.16 -20.55 8.35
C PRO A 174 -17.78 -19.11 8.00
N GLU A 175 -18.26 -18.60 6.88
CA GLU A 175 -17.99 -17.24 6.43
C GLU A 175 -18.55 -16.17 7.38
N LEU A 176 -19.73 -16.40 7.96
CA LEU A 176 -20.33 -15.49 8.92
C LEU A 176 -19.68 -15.61 10.30
N LEU A 177 -19.23 -16.83 10.69
CA LEU A 177 -18.45 -17.01 11.92
C LEU A 177 -17.11 -16.27 11.83
N LYS A 178 -16.45 -16.34 10.68
CA LYS A 178 -15.21 -15.59 10.43
C LYS A 178 -15.46 -14.08 10.58
N GLN A 179 -16.51 -13.55 9.95
CA GLN A 179 -16.86 -12.13 10.05
C GLN A 179 -17.26 -11.73 11.47
N LYS A 180 -17.98 -12.61 12.20
CA LYS A 180 -18.32 -12.40 13.61
C LYS A 180 -17.06 -12.24 14.45
N SER A 181 -16.12 -13.19 14.33
CA SER A 181 -14.84 -13.17 15.06
C SER A 181 -14.04 -11.89 14.74
N ARG A 182 -13.96 -11.51 13.45
CA ARG A 182 -13.29 -10.28 13.02
C ARG A 182 -13.90 -9.04 13.69
N THR A 183 -15.22 -8.90 13.65
CA THR A 183 -15.89 -7.73 14.21
C THR A 183 -15.77 -7.70 15.74
N GLN A 184 -15.84 -8.86 16.40
CA GLN A 184 -15.60 -8.96 17.85
C GLN A 184 -14.19 -8.54 18.24
N PHE A 185 -13.19 -9.00 17.49
CA PHE A 185 -11.81 -8.63 17.74
C PHE A 185 -11.54 -7.15 17.45
N SER A 186 -12.14 -6.60 16.38
CA SER A 186 -12.08 -5.16 16.09
C SER A 186 -12.69 -4.31 17.19
N LEU A 187 -13.82 -4.75 17.77
CA LEU A 187 -14.43 -4.09 18.93
C LEU A 187 -13.54 -4.14 20.17
N TYR A 188 -12.90 -5.28 20.41
CA TYR A 188 -11.93 -5.42 21.49
C TYR A 188 -10.78 -4.41 21.32
N LEU A 189 -10.14 -4.39 20.15
CA LEU A 189 -9.04 -3.47 19.84
C LEU A 189 -9.45 -1.99 19.96
N ALA A 190 -10.63 -1.62 19.46
CA ALA A 190 -11.09 -0.23 19.47
C ALA A 190 -11.37 0.32 20.88
N GLN A 191 -11.50 -0.55 21.88
CA GLN A 191 -11.69 -0.17 23.28
C GLN A 191 -10.37 -0.13 24.07
N LEU A 192 -9.28 -0.62 23.49
CA LEU A 192 -7.96 -0.54 24.12
C LEU A 192 -7.46 0.90 24.12
N LYS A 193 -6.84 1.28 25.22
CA LYS A 193 -6.09 2.54 25.34
C LYS A 193 -4.60 2.34 25.12
N ILE A 194 -4.12 1.15 25.46
CA ILE A 194 -2.72 0.75 25.42
C ILE A 194 -2.68 -0.71 24.98
N ILE A 195 -1.71 -1.05 24.14
CA ILE A 195 -1.35 -2.44 23.85
C ILE A 195 -0.18 -2.79 24.77
N GLY A 196 -0.43 -3.69 25.73
CA GLY A 196 0.60 -4.30 26.56
C GLY A 196 0.97 -5.70 26.08
N GLU A 197 1.71 -6.45 26.88
CA GLU A 197 2.17 -7.81 26.52
C GLU A 197 1.01 -8.80 26.29
N ASP A 198 -0.02 -8.73 27.13
CA ASP A 198 -1.21 -9.60 27.01
C ASP A 198 -2.01 -9.28 25.73
N GLU A 199 -2.19 -8.02 25.42
CA GLU A 199 -2.85 -7.56 24.18
C GLU A 199 -2.04 -7.93 22.94
N GLU A 200 -0.71 -7.81 22.99
CA GLU A 200 0.15 -8.27 21.88
C GLU A 200 0.03 -9.77 21.65
N GLN A 201 -0.02 -10.55 22.73
CA GLN A 201 -0.24 -12.00 22.62
C GLN A 201 -1.60 -12.32 22.00
N ALA A 202 -2.67 -11.63 22.41
CA ALA A 202 -4.01 -11.78 21.84
C ALA A 202 -4.05 -11.42 20.36
N ILE A 203 -3.36 -10.33 19.95
CA ILE A 203 -3.25 -9.90 18.56
C ILE A 203 -2.52 -10.98 17.73
N ARG A 204 -1.36 -11.46 18.20
CA ARG A 204 -0.59 -12.51 17.53
C ARG A 204 -1.41 -13.79 17.35
N GLN A 205 -2.11 -14.22 18.42
CA GLN A 205 -2.96 -15.40 18.36
C GLN A 205 -4.10 -15.24 17.36
N TYR A 206 -4.75 -14.07 17.34
CA TYR A 206 -5.81 -13.79 16.39
C TYR A 206 -5.31 -13.86 14.95
N LEU A 207 -4.19 -13.18 14.62
CA LEU A 207 -3.61 -13.15 13.28
C LEU A 207 -3.17 -14.54 12.80
N GLN A 208 -2.65 -15.38 13.69
CA GLN A 208 -2.25 -16.76 13.37
C GLN A 208 -3.46 -17.67 13.06
N THR A 209 -4.59 -17.45 13.70
CA THR A 209 -5.75 -18.36 13.63
C THR A 209 -6.80 -17.91 12.62
N SER A 210 -6.88 -16.60 12.34
CA SER A 210 -8.04 -16.05 11.63
C SER A 210 -7.97 -16.22 10.12
N HIS A 211 -6.78 -16.36 9.50
CA HIS A 211 -6.59 -16.24 8.04
C HIS A 211 -7.40 -15.07 7.45
N ALA A 212 -7.68 -14.06 8.29
CA ALA A 212 -8.55 -12.94 7.96
C ALA A 212 -7.75 -11.88 7.20
N ASP A 213 -8.49 -10.95 6.62
CA ASP A 213 -7.99 -9.72 6.07
C ASP A 213 -7.17 -8.96 7.14
N GLU A 214 -5.87 -9.21 7.10
CA GLU A 214 -4.92 -8.70 8.10
C GLU A 214 -4.82 -7.18 8.02
N ASP A 215 -5.04 -6.60 6.84
CA ASP A 215 -4.88 -5.16 6.63
C ASP A 215 -5.80 -4.33 7.54
N PHE A 216 -7.07 -4.75 7.68
CA PHE A 216 -8.02 -4.02 8.52
C PHE A 216 -7.63 -4.04 10.00
N ILE A 217 -7.21 -5.19 10.52
CA ILE A 217 -6.75 -5.33 11.91
C ILE A 217 -5.43 -4.58 12.10
N ASN A 218 -4.51 -4.71 11.16
CA ASN A 218 -3.22 -4.03 11.20
C ASN A 218 -3.39 -2.50 11.18
N GLU A 219 -4.37 -1.95 10.47
CA GLU A 219 -4.66 -0.51 10.52
C GLU A 219 -5.06 -0.05 11.93
N ILE A 220 -5.91 -0.80 12.63
CA ILE A 220 -6.32 -0.48 14.01
C ILE A 220 -5.13 -0.59 14.96
N VAL A 221 -4.37 -1.69 14.86
CA VAL A 221 -3.20 -1.94 15.72
C VAL A 221 -2.11 -0.89 15.48
N GLY A 222 -1.84 -0.56 14.22
CA GLY A 222 -0.88 0.48 13.88
C GLY A 222 -1.25 1.86 14.43
N HIS A 223 -2.55 2.19 14.40
CA HIS A 223 -3.05 3.42 15.03
C HIS A 223 -2.84 3.41 16.56
N LEU A 224 -3.15 2.31 17.23
CA LEU A 224 -2.96 2.21 18.67
C LEU A 224 -1.48 2.37 19.06
N TYR A 225 -0.55 1.72 18.34
CA TYR A 225 0.89 1.92 18.57
C TYR A 225 1.34 3.38 18.31
N THR A 226 0.77 4.02 17.30
CA THR A 226 1.08 5.44 17.04
C THR A 226 0.61 6.32 18.21
N MET A 227 -0.58 6.07 18.74
CA MET A 227 -1.08 6.79 19.91
C MET A 227 -0.22 6.57 21.17
N GLN A 228 0.39 5.39 21.29
CA GLN A 228 1.38 5.07 22.34
C GLN A 228 2.76 5.67 22.08
N LYS A 229 2.99 6.28 20.91
CA LYS A 229 4.29 6.75 20.43
C LYS A 229 5.32 5.62 20.21
N ASP A 230 4.85 4.38 20.07
CA ASP A 230 5.67 3.26 19.63
C ASP A 230 5.68 3.20 18.09
N TYR A 231 6.36 4.16 17.49
CA TYR A 231 6.41 4.32 16.03
C TYR A 231 7.09 3.12 15.34
N GLY A 232 7.97 2.42 16.04
CA GLY A 232 8.60 1.20 15.53
C GLY A 232 7.58 0.10 15.29
N LYS A 233 6.77 -0.25 16.29
CA LYS A 233 5.72 -1.26 16.16
C LYS A 233 4.62 -0.81 15.20
N ALA A 234 4.24 0.48 15.21
CA ALA A 234 3.30 1.03 14.24
C ALA A 234 3.79 0.84 12.80
N CYS A 235 5.08 1.01 12.55
CA CYS A 235 5.69 0.78 11.24
C CYS A 235 5.62 -0.70 10.83
N LEU A 236 5.84 -1.65 11.73
CA LEU A 236 5.83 -3.08 11.43
C LEU A 236 4.45 -3.63 11.12
N THR A 237 3.38 -3.08 11.69
CA THR A 237 2.02 -3.60 11.51
C THR A 237 1.56 -3.67 10.05
N HIS A 238 2.15 -2.88 9.17
CA HIS A 238 1.83 -2.88 7.74
C HIS A 238 3.00 -3.29 6.84
N ASN A 239 4.01 -3.98 7.40
CA ASN A 239 5.23 -4.32 6.65
C ASN A 239 5.88 -3.10 5.98
N ARG A 240 6.01 -1.99 6.71
CA ARG A 240 6.37 -0.66 6.19
C ARG A 240 7.86 -0.39 6.11
N ILE A 241 8.70 -1.39 6.29
CA ILE A 241 10.16 -1.27 6.04
C ILE A 241 10.41 -0.70 4.64
N GLU A 242 9.58 -1.06 3.66
CA GLU A 242 9.66 -0.53 2.30
C GLU A 242 9.44 1.00 2.27
N ASN A 243 8.53 1.53 3.08
CA ASN A 243 8.31 2.97 3.19
C ASN A 243 9.50 3.69 3.84
N LEU A 244 10.12 3.07 4.85
CA LEU A 244 11.34 3.58 5.47
C LEU A 244 12.55 3.56 4.52
N ARG A 245 12.58 2.65 3.56
CA ARG A 245 13.59 2.66 2.49
C ARG A 245 13.44 3.90 1.60
N GLN A 246 12.21 4.31 1.29
CA GLN A 246 11.96 5.53 0.51
C GLN A 246 12.24 6.79 1.34
N ASN A 247 11.68 6.86 2.54
CA ASN A 247 11.75 8.00 3.44
C ASN A 247 12.27 7.55 4.82
N PRO A 248 13.60 7.36 4.96
CA PRO A 248 14.17 6.85 6.19
C PRO A 248 14.03 7.86 7.32
N ASP A 249 13.43 7.41 8.43
CA ASP A 249 13.34 8.15 9.68
C ASP A 249 14.26 7.47 10.72
N PRO A 250 15.33 8.14 11.17
CA PRO A 250 16.31 7.54 12.09
C PRO A 250 15.71 7.17 13.45
N ASP A 251 14.69 7.86 13.93
CA ASP A 251 14.08 7.58 15.24
C ASP A 251 13.22 6.32 15.15
N ILE A 252 12.47 6.16 14.06
CA ILE A 252 11.72 4.94 13.79
C ILE A 252 12.68 3.75 13.60
N ILE A 253 13.76 3.92 12.83
CA ILE A 253 14.77 2.87 12.63
C ILE A 253 15.40 2.47 13.97
N ASN A 254 15.69 3.41 14.87
CA ASN A 254 16.23 3.12 16.19
C ASN A 254 15.23 2.36 17.07
N SER A 255 13.96 2.75 17.06
CA SER A 255 12.88 2.06 17.76
C SER A 255 12.73 0.61 17.27
N LEU A 256 12.74 0.41 15.96
CA LEU A 256 12.69 -0.92 15.33
C LEU A 256 13.88 -1.79 15.70
N LEU A 257 15.09 -1.22 15.69
CA LEU A 257 16.32 -1.92 16.11
C LEU A 257 16.22 -2.38 17.56
N ALA A 258 15.72 -1.52 18.45
CA ALA A 258 15.54 -1.85 19.85
C ALA A 258 14.51 -2.98 20.05
N ASN A 259 13.41 -2.96 19.33
CA ASN A 259 12.38 -4.00 19.39
C ASN A 259 12.87 -5.33 18.80
N ALA A 260 13.45 -5.31 17.60
CA ALA A 260 14.01 -6.50 16.96
C ALA A 260 15.13 -7.15 17.79
N GLY A 261 15.93 -6.33 18.48
CA GLY A 261 16.94 -6.81 19.41
C GLY A 261 16.37 -7.53 20.65
N LYS A 262 15.27 -7.04 21.20
CA LYS A 262 14.58 -7.70 22.31
C LYS A 262 13.94 -9.04 21.87
N GLU A 263 13.39 -9.10 20.67
CA GLU A 263 12.73 -10.29 20.11
C GLU A 263 13.75 -11.26 19.49
N ASN A 264 15.02 -10.89 19.40
CA ASN A 264 16.10 -11.63 18.72
C ASN A 264 15.78 -11.98 17.26
N ASP A 265 15.06 -11.10 16.57
CA ASP A 265 14.73 -11.25 15.15
C ASP A 265 15.93 -10.87 14.27
N GLN A 266 16.77 -11.85 13.96
CA GLN A 266 18.00 -11.67 13.17
C GLN A 266 17.72 -11.23 11.73
N THR A 267 16.59 -11.66 11.16
CA THR A 267 16.19 -11.28 9.79
C THR A 267 15.86 -9.78 9.74
N LEU A 268 15.01 -9.32 10.64
CA LEU A 268 14.66 -7.91 10.74
C LEU A 268 15.87 -7.05 11.12
N LEU A 269 16.68 -7.49 12.09
CA LEU A 269 17.91 -6.79 12.46
C LEU A 269 18.84 -6.57 11.26
N THR A 270 19.04 -7.58 10.43
CA THR A 270 19.88 -7.48 9.23
C THR A 270 19.33 -6.45 8.24
N GLN A 271 18.03 -6.47 7.97
CA GLN A 271 17.38 -5.47 7.12
C GLN A 271 17.50 -4.05 7.67
N LEU A 272 17.38 -3.88 8.98
CA LEU A 272 17.52 -2.59 9.65
C LEU A 272 18.95 -2.07 9.68
N TYR A 273 19.97 -2.97 9.79
CA TYR A 273 21.37 -2.59 9.67
C TYR A 273 21.69 -2.06 8.27
N GLU A 274 21.21 -2.75 7.24
CA GLU A 274 21.35 -2.31 5.85
C GLU A 274 20.63 -0.97 5.63
N LEU A 275 19.39 -0.85 6.07
CA LEU A 275 18.61 0.38 5.95
C LEU A 275 19.30 1.58 6.63
N LYS A 276 19.83 1.36 7.84
CA LYS A 276 20.52 2.41 8.59
C LYS A 276 21.86 2.78 7.96
N GLY A 277 22.60 1.79 7.44
CA GLY A 277 23.80 2.03 6.65
C GLY A 277 23.50 2.88 5.41
N THR A 278 22.44 2.54 4.70
CA THR A 278 21.98 3.29 3.51
C THR A 278 21.51 4.72 3.87
N TYR A 279 20.86 4.89 5.02
CA TYR A 279 20.53 6.24 5.51
C TYR A 279 21.77 7.12 5.65
N TYR A 280 22.82 6.62 6.30
CA TYR A 280 24.07 7.37 6.45
C TYR A 280 24.82 7.54 5.12
N LEU A 281 24.72 6.57 4.20
CA LEU A 281 25.27 6.69 2.85
C LEU A 281 24.60 7.85 2.08
N ARG A 282 23.27 8.01 2.19
CA ARG A 282 22.53 9.17 1.63
C ARG A 282 23.02 10.49 2.19
N MET A 283 23.36 10.51 3.47
CA MET A 283 23.84 11.71 4.16
C MET A 283 25.35 11.96 3.92
N ASN A 284 25.99 11.17 3.05
CA ASN A 284 27.44 11.19 2.79
C ASN A 284 28.28 11.02 4.07
N ASN A 285 27.72 10.38 5.10
CA ASN A 285 28.45 10.03 6.32
C ASN A 285 28.97 8.59 6.19
N PHE A 286 30.01 8.43 5.38
CA PHE A 286 30.57 7.12 5.06
C PHE A 286 31.10 6.37 6.28
N ALA A 287 31.64 7.09 7.26
CA ALA A 287 32.16 6.48 8.49
C ALA A 287 31.05 5.80 9.33
N GLU A 288 29.91 6.45 9.47
CA GLU A 288 28.76 5.84 10.15
C GLU A 288 28.11 4.74 9.28
N ALA A 289 27.99 4.95 7.97
CA ALA A 289 27.50 3.93 7.06
C ALA A 289 28.29 2.62 7.18
N ALA A 290 29.62 2.70 7.17
CA ALA A 290 30.51 1.54 7.31
C ALA A 290 30.28 0.75 8.60
N LYS A 291 30.04 1.42 9.74
CA LYS A 291 29.73 0.76 11.03
C LYS A 291 28.46 -0.09 10.97
N TRP A 292 27.46 0.36 10.22
CA TRP A 292 26.19 -0.35 10.09
C TRP A 292 26.28 -1.46 9.06
N PHE A 293 26.91 -1.25 7.92
CA PHE A 293 27.13 -2.29 6.92
C PHE A 293 28.02 -3.43 7.42
N ALA A 294 28.98 -3.15 8.32
CA ALA A 294 29.79 -4.19 8.96
C ALA A 294 28.97 -5.22 9.78
N LYS A 295 27.72 -4.93 10.09
CA LYS A 295 26.79 -5.85 10.77
C LYS A 295 25.93 -6.66 9.81
N VAL A 296 25.96 -6.34 8.52
CA VAL A 296 25.21 -7.03 7.47
C VAL A 296 26.02 -8.24 7.01
N PRO A 297 25.45 -9.46 7.02
CA PRO A 297 26.16 -10.65 6.55
C PRO A 297 26.50 -10.56 5.06
N GLU A 298 27.64 -11.14 4.65
CA GLU A 298 28.04 -11.20 3.23
C GLU A 298 27.01 -11.90 2.34
N SER A 299 26.25 -12.84 2.89
CA SER A 299 25.18 -13.55 2.18
C SER A 299 23.89 -12.75 2.03
N TYR A 300 23.87 -11.51 2.51
CA TYR A 300 22.66 -10.69 2.45
C TYR A 300 22.34 -10.26 1.02
N SER A 301 21.09 -10.43 0.63
CA SER A 301 20.54 -9.89 -0.60
C SER A 301 19.18 -9.23 -0.34
N LEU A 302 18.88 -8.19 -1.07
CA LEU A 302 17.55 -7.58 -1.02
C LEU A 302 16.57 -8.47 -1.77
N THR A 303 15.47 -8.80 -1.12
CA THR A 303 14.36 -9.51 -1.79
C THR A 303 13.52 -8.51 -2.55
N HIS A 304 13.41 -8.68 -3.86
CA HIS A 304 12.50 -7.93 -4.69
C HIS A 304 11.16 -8.65 -4.79
N TYR A 305 10.07 -7.89 -4.80
CA TYR A 305 8.73 -8.42 -4.94
C TYR A 305 8.12 -7.89 -6.25
N LYS A 306 7.58 -8.79 -7.05
CA LYS A 306 6.81 -8.45 -8.24
C LYS A 306 5.33 -8.71 -7.97
N TYR A 307 4.48 -7.78 -8.38
CA TYR A 307 3.04 -7.99 -8.34
C TYR A 307 2.64 -9.00 -9.43
N ASP A 308 2.08 -10.10 -8.99
CA ASP A 308 1.51 -11.11 -9.88
C ASP A 308 0.03 -10.81 -10.09
N TYR A 309 -0.31 -10.45 -11.34
CA TYR A 309 -1.67 -10.10 -11.72
C TYR A 309 -2.64 -11.31 -11.78
N GLU A 310 -2.13 -12.54 -11.81
CA GLU A 310 -2.97 -13.75 -11.81
C GLU A 310 -3.39 -14.12 -10.38
N THR A 311 -2.48 -14.02 -9.44
CA THR A 311 -2.74 -14.34 -8.03
C THR A 311 -3.12 -13.12 -7.19
N GLU A 312 -3.05 -11.92 -7.76
CA GLU A 312 -3.25 -10.62 -7.08
C GLU A 312 -2.37 -10.45 -5.82
N LYS A 313 -1.16 -11.02 -5.84
CA LYS A 313 -0.22 -11.00 -4.70
C LYS A 313 1.15 -10.52 -5.13
N TYR A 314 1.86 -9.94 -4.16
CA TYR A 314 3.29 -9.72 -4.31
C TYR A 314 4.02 -11.03 -4.03
N ILE A 315 4.65 -11.57 -5.05
CA ILE A 315 5.50 -12.77 -4.94
C ILE A 315 6.97 -12.38 -4.94
N PRO A 316 7.80 -12.99 -4.08
CA PRO A 316 9.23 -12.76 -4.12
C PRO A 316 9.76 -13.24 -5.48
N THR A 317 10.35 -12.34 -6.21
CA THR A 317 11.13 -12.68 -7.40
C THR A 317 12.58 -12.85 -6.97
N GLY A 318 13.21 -13.92 -7.37
CA GLY A 318 14.66 -13.93 -7.40
C GLY A 318 15.16 -12.72 -8.20
N ILE A 319 16.41 -12.35 -8.02
CA ILE A 319 17.06 -11.25 -8.76
C ILE A 319 16.78 -11.47 -10.25
N SER A 320 16.01 -10.58 -10.88
CA SER A 320 15.88 -10.58 -12.33
C SER A 320 17.14 -9.93 -12.90
N SER A 321 17.61 -10.38 -14.06
CA SER A 321 18.77 -9.80 -14.74
C SER A 321 18.62 -8.31 -15.07
N ASP A 322 17.40 -7.79 -14.99
CA ASP A 322 17.06 -6.39 -15.24
C ASP A 322 16.86 -5.58 -13.96
N ASP A 323 16.72 -6.25 -12.81
CA ASP A 323 16.51 -5.61 -11.52
C ASP A 323 17.83 -5.55 -10.76
N PHE A 324 18.39 -4.37 -10.71
CA PHE A 324 19.60 -4.08 -9.96
C PHE A 324 19.40 -4.41 -8.46
N ASN A 325 20.22 -5.32 -7.94
CA ASN A 325 20.29 -5.55 -6.49
C ASN A 325 20.84 -4.29 -5.84
N GLY A 326 19.99 -3.53 -5.15
CA GLY A 326 20.36 -2.25 -4.55
C GLY A 326 21.39 -2.37 -3.40
N TYR A 327 21.82 -3.59 -3.03
CA TYR A 327 22.83 -3.82 -2.01
C TYR A 327 24.17 -4.31 -2.60
N SER A 328 24.18 -5.26 -3.51
CA SER A 328 25.36 -5.87 -4.14
C SER A 328 25.36 -5.68 -5.66
N GLU A 329 26.40 -6.13 -6.33
CA GLU A 329 26.59 -6.05 -7.78
C GLU A 329 26.68 -4.59 -8.31
N ILE A 330 27.17 -3.69 -7.46
CA ILE A 330 27.37 -2.29 -7.85
C ILE A 330 28.60 -2.20 -8.76
N SER A 331 28.35 -1.85 -10.02
CA SER A 331 29.40 -1.75 -11.03
C SER A 331 30.43 -0.66 -10.69
N PRO A 332 31.73 -0.89 -10.92
CA PRO A 332 32.78 0.12 -10.80
C PRO A 332 32.53 1.35 -11.66
N LEU A 333 31.70 1.25 -12.68
CA LEU A 333 31.30 2.39 -13.52
C LEU A 333 30.62 3.53 -12.75
N ILE A 334 30.22 3.29 -11.50
CA ILE A 334 29.70 4.35 -10.62
C ILE A 334 30.71 5.48 -10.40
N PHE A 335 32.01 5.19 -10.51
CA PHE A 335 33.11 6.16 -10.38
C PHE A 335 33.51 6.79 -11.71
N SER A 336 32.84 6.44 -12.83
CA SER A 336 33.19 6.92 -14.17
C SER A 336 32.09 7.85 -14.70
N ASN A 337 32.52 8.75 -15.61
CA ASN A 337 31.60 9.59 -16.37
C ASN A 337 31.32 8.93 -17.73
N GLY A 338 30.07 8.55 -18.00
CA GLY A 338 29.60 7.86 -19.20
C GLY A 338 29.67 8.67 -20.51
N PHE A 339 30.43 9.75 -20.55
CA PHE A 339 30.58 10.65 -21.71
C PHE A 339 31.03 9.97 -23.02
N LYS A 340 31.64 8.78 -22.94
CA LYS A 340 32.00 7.95 -24.10
C LYS A 340 30.84 7.64 -25.06
N ARG A 341 29.59 7.69 -24.60
CA ARG A 341 28.43 7.36 -25.44
C ARG A 341 27.79 8.56 -26.13
N LEU A 342 28.04 9.78 -25.67
CA LEU A 342 27.39 10.98 -26.14
C LEU A 342 28.31 11.82 -27.08
N PHE A 343 29.63 11.73 -26.90
CA PHE A 343 30.59 12.45 -27.72
C PHE A 343 31.69 11.48 -28.14
N SER A 344 32.10 11.51 -29.43
CA SER A 344 33.27 10.78 -29.91
C SER A 344 34.53 11.42 -29.31
N VAL A 345 34.92 10.99 -28.14
CA VAL A 345 36.14 11.43 -27.48
C VAL A 345 37.30 10.64 -28.06
N PRO A 346 38.44 11.28 -28.43
CA PRO A 346 39.59 10.56 -28.91
C PRO A 346 40.05 9.44 -27.96
N ALA A 347 40.52 8.34 -28.51
CA ALA A 347 40.97 7.17 -27.72
C ALA A 347 42.06 7.52 -26.70
N SER A 348 42.84 8.59 -26.94
CA SER A 348 43.86 9.13 -26.03
C SER A 348 43.29 9.78 -24.76
N SER A 349 42.00 10.07 -24.72
CA SER A 349 41.30 10.61 -23.53
C SER A 349 40.51 9.54 -22.77
N GLN A 350 40.86 8.26 -22.93
CA GLN A 350 40.33 7.13 -22.12
C GLN A 350 40.88 7.19 -20.70
N LEU A 351 40.40 8.16 -19.95
CA LEU A 351 40.71 8.35 -18.53
C LEU A 351 40.29 7.14 -17.66
N THR A 352 39.35 6.30 -18.13
CA THR A 352 38.81 5.20 -17.37
C THR A 352 39.77 4.06 -17.11
N ASP A 353 40.53 3.61 -18.11
CA ASP A 353 41.38 2.41 -17.96
C ASP A 353 42.65 2.69 -17.12
N VAL A 354 43.21 3.90 -17.27
CA VAL A 354 44.40 4.35 -16.50
C VAL A 354 44.04 4.63 -15.03
N MET A 355 42.78 5.02 -14.72
CA MET A 355 42.37 5.34 -13.35
C MET A 355 42.16 4.08 -12.51
N TYR A 356 41.65 3.01 -13.10
CA TYR A 356 41.47 1.75 -12.37
C TYR A 356 42.79 1.03 -12.05
N GLU A 357 43.84 1.19 -12.88
CA GLU A 357 45.14 0.67 -12.55
C GLU A 357 45.76 1.34 -11.30
N GLN A 358 45.53 2.65 -11.14
CA GLN A 358 46.00 3.42 -9.97
C GLN A 358 45.16 3.22 -8.72
N TYR A 359 43.87 2.88 -8.90
CA TYR A 359 42.86 2.70 -7.84
C TYR A 359 42.24 1.29 -7.94
N PRO A 360 43.01 0.22 -7.76
CA PRO A 360 42.53 -1.16 -7.98
C PRO A 360 41.33 -1.54 -7.09
N TYR A 361 41.17 -0.90 -5.93
CA TYR A 361 40.06 -1.09 -5.04
C TYR A 361 38.73 -0.57 -5.59
N LEU A 362 38.72 0.24 -6.64
CA LEU A 362 37.52 0.69 -7.34
C LEU A 362 37.13 -0.24 -8.49
N ASN A 363 38.07 -1.03 -9.02
CA ASN A 363 37.88 -1.87 -10.20
C ASN A 363 37.34 -3.26 -9.82
N GLN A 364 36.26 -3.30 -9.09
CA GLN A 364 35.58 -4.53 -8.70
C GLN A 364 34.08 -4.26 -8.59
N GLU A 365 33.28 -5.30 -8.63
CA GLU A 365 31.87 -5.21 -8.20
C GLU A 365 31.82 -4.98 -6.70
N HIS A 366 31.02 -4.03 -6.29
CA HIS A 366 30.85 -3.64 -4.90
C HIS A 366 29.49 -4.11 -4.35
N ASP A 367 29.47 -4.42 -3.09
CA ASP A 367 28.29 -4.24 -2.25
C ASP A 367 28.33 -2.86 -1.58
N LYS A 368 27.28 -2.51 -0.84
CA LYS A 368 27.25 -1.21 -0.14
C LYS A 368 28.34 -1.06 0.92
N ALA A 369 28.83 -2.17 1.50
CA ALA A 369 29.90 -2.14 2.50
C ALA A 369 31.24 -1.82 1.84
N THR A 370 31.62 -2.55 0.79
CA THR A 370 32.86 -2.34 0.04
C THR A 370 32.84 -1.02 -0.73
N LEU A 371 31.68 -0.61 -1.27
CA LEU A 371 31.50 0.71 -1.86
C LEU A 371 31.78 1.82 -0.83
N THR A 372 31.23 1.70 0.38
CA THR A 372 31.44 2.69 1.44
C THR A 372 32.91 2.77 1.86
N ALA A 373 33.60 1.62 1.96
CA ALA A 373 35.03 1.58 2.22
C ALA A 373 35.86 2.28 1.12
N ALA A 374 35.50 2.03 -0.15
CA ALA A 374 36.12 2.68 -1.29
C ALA A 374 35.91 4.21 -1.27
N LEU A 375 34.69 4.67 -0.93
CA LEU A 375 34.37 6.09 -0.80
C LEU A 375 35.16 6.77 0.33
N MET A 376 35.30 6.13 1.48
CA MET A 376 36.13 6.64 2.58
C MET A 376 37.60 6.78 2.18
N GLN A 377 38.12 5.83 1.40
CA GLN A 377 39.50 5.89 0.91
C GLN A 377 39.64 7.02 -0.13
N LEU A 378 38.72 7.14 -1.11
CA LEU A 378 38.72 8.24 -2.07
C LEU A 378 38.61 9.61 -1.40
N GLU A 379 37.76 9.74 -0.38
CA GLU A 379 37.63 10.99 0.36
C GLU A 379 38.95 11.38 1.03
N LYS A 380 39.62 10.43 1.68
CA LYS A 380 40.95 10.65 2.28
C LYS A 380 41.99 11.03 1.24
N GLU A 381 42.04 10.34 0.09
CA GLU A 381 43.00 10.58 -0.98
C GLU A 381 42.76 11.92 -1.67
N SER A 382 41.50 12.32 -1.83
CA SER A 382 41.12 13.61 -2.44
C SER A 382 41.57 14.83 -1.63
N GLN A 383 41.81 14.64 -0.33
CA GLN A 383 42.28 15.72 0.56
C GLN A 383 43.81 15.88 0.60
N MET A 384 44.55 14.96 -0.04
CA MET A 384 46.01 15.07 -0.14
C MET A 384 46.36 16.13 -1.20
N MET A 385 47.39 16.95 -0.93
CA MET A 385 47.83 17.97 -1.90
C MET A 385 48.80 17.40 -2.93
N THR A 386 48.35 16.43 -3.71
CA THR A 386 49.15 15.77 -4.78
C THR A 386 48.40 15.77 -6.08
N GLU A 387 49.07 15.44 -7.20
CA GLU A 387 48.37 15.30 -8.50
C GLU A 387 47.34 14.17 -8.46
N GLU A 388 47.62 13.12 -7.71
CA GLU A 388 46.70 12.01 -7.50
C GLU A 388 45.43 12.46 -6.74
N SER A 389 45.50 13.46 -5.85
CA SER A 389 44.33 13.96 -5.13
C SER A 389 43.27 14.56 -6.04
N ALA A 390 43.69 15.20 -7.14
CA ALA A 390 42.76 15.74 -8.13
C ALA A 390 42.01 14.61 -8.87
N ARG A 391 42.62 13.48 -9.09
CA ARG A 391 42.01 12.31 -9.73
C ARG A 391 41.04 11.62 -8.78
N ALA A 392 41.42 11.44 -7.49
CA ALA A 392 40.53 10.92 -6.46
C ALA A 392 39.28 11.81 -6.30
N ALA A 393 39.47 13.13 -6.28
CA ALA A 393 38.36 14.08 -6.22
C ALA A 393 37.44 13.99 -7.45
N TYR A 394 38.01 13.77 -8.65
CA TYR A 394 37.22 13.58 -9.85
C TYR A 394 36.36 12.31 -9.82
N MET A 395 36.91 11.19 -9.34
CA MET A 395 36.14 9.95 -9.21
C MET A 395 35.05 10.07 -8.15
N LEU A 396 35.33 10.75 -7.05
CA LEU A 396 34.34 11.05 -6.01
C LEU A 396 33.21 11.96 -6.56
N ALA A 397 33.56 12.95 -7.38
CA ALA A 397 32.57 13.80 -8.08
C ALA A 397 31.68 12.99 -9.04
N ASN A 398 32.26 12.04 -9.77
CA ASN A 398 31.50 11.12 -10.63
C ASN A 398 30.52 10.26 -9.81
N TYR A 399 30.95 9.74 -8.67
CA TYR A 399 30.05 9.03 -7.75
C TYR A 399 28.85 9.90 -7.36
N TYR A 400 29.10 11.12 -6.87
CA TYR A 400 28.00 12.03 -6.47
C TYR A 400 27.07 12.36 -7.64
N TYR A 401 27.62 12.55 -8.84
CA TYR A 401 26.80 12.75 -10.03
C TYR A 401 25.95 11.53 -10.35
N ASN A 402 26.55 10.33 -10.30
CA ASN A 402 25.90 9.09 -10.66
C ASN A 402 24.80 8.64 -9.68
N ILE A 403 24.90 9.04 -8.40
CA ILE A 403 23.85 8.79 -7.40
C ILE A 403 22.82 9.93 -7.27
N SER A 404 23.03 11.05 -8.00
CA SER A 404 22.09 12.19 -7.99
C SER A 404 20.72 11.78 -8.54
N PRO A 405 19.66 12.58 -8.34
CA PRO A 405 18.32 12.26 -8.84
C PRO A 405 18.23 11.95 -10.34
N THR A 406 19.16 12.50 -11.14
CA THR A 406 19.27 12.25 -12.59
C THR A 406 20.32 11.20 -12.94
N GLY A 407 21.08 10.73 -11.97
CA GLY A 407 22.17 9.77 -12.15
C GLY A 407 21.67 8.35 -12.41
N TYR A 408 22.51 7.56 -13.10
CA TYR A 408 22.16 6.17 -13.44
C TYR A 408 22.05 5.27 -12.20
N TYR A 409 22.87 5.52 -11.18
CA TYR A 409 22.97 4.73 -9.94
C TYR A 409 22.18 5.33 -8.78
N ARG A 410 21.20 6.22 -9.04
CA ARG A 410 20.36 6.86 -8.00
C ARG A 410 19.64 5.90 -7.08
N ASN A 411 19.37 4.67 -7.54
CA ASN A 411 18.73 3.62 -6.75
C ASN A 411 19.60 3.03 -5.62
N ILE A 412 20.91 3.23 -5.63
CA ILE A 412 21.80 2.72 -4.57
C ILE A 412 21.45 3.36 -3.22
N PRO A 413 21.42 4.70 -3.08
CA PRO A 413 20.99 5.32 -1.85
C PRO A 413 19.46 5.34 -1.66
N THR A 414 18.65 5.17 -2.72
CA THR A 414 17.19 5.38 -2.65
C THR A 414 16.36 4.13 -2.85
N TYR A 415 16.97 2.98 -3.18
CA TYR A 415 16.35 1.68 -3.50
C TYR A 415 15.45 1.64 -4.74
N PHE A 416 15.04 2.78 -5.27
CA PHE A 416 14.07 2.85 -6.37
C PHE A 416 14.66 3.56 -7.58
N ARG A 417 14.44 2.98 -8.75
CA ARG A 417 14.50 3.68 -10.03
C ARG A 417 13.10 4.23 -10.31
N ASP A 418 12.74 5.32 -9.65
CA ASP A 418 11.50 5.97 -10.01
C ASP A 418 11.67 6.66 -11.36
N ASN A 419 11.07 6.06 -12.41
CA ASN A 419 11.04 6.65 -13.74
C ASN A 419 10.19 7.92 -13.78
N SER A 420 9.34 8.18 -12.79
CA SER A 420 8.51 9.38 -12.71
C SER A 420 9.35 10.64 -12.55
N TYR A 421 10.47 10.57 -11.83
CA TYR A 421 11.40 11.68 -11.67
C TYR A 421 12.08 12.09 -13.00
N CYS A 422 12.40 11.14 -13.88
CA CYS A 422 12.96 11.43 -15.18
C CYS A 422 11.95 12.14 -16.08
N TRP A 423 10.68 11.77 -16.04
CA TRP A 423 9.63 12.41 -16.83
C TRP A 423 9.29 13.82 -16.32
N SER A 424 9.26 14.05 -15.00
CA SER A 424 9.04 15.39 -14.45
C SER A 424 10.21 16.34 -14.70
N ALA A 425 11.46 15.85 -14.65
CA ALA A 425 12.63 16.63 -14.98
C ALA A 425 12.67 16.96 -16.48
N TYR A 426 12.34 16.03 -17.38
CA TYR A 426 12.21 16.30 -18.81
C TYR A 426 11.02 17.21 -19.14
N GLY A 427 9.89 17.06 -18.44
CA GLY A 427 8.71 17.93 -18.59
C GLY A 427 8.98 19.38 -18.19
N SER A 428 9.78 19.63 -17.17
CA SER A 428 10.16 20.98 -16.74
C SER A 428 11.23 21.62 -17.65
N TYR A 429 12.09 20.82 -18.27
CA TYR A 429 13.04 21.33 -19.27
C TYR A 429 12.36 21.69 -20.59
N GLY A 430 11.33 20.97 -21.01
CA GLY A 430 10.55 21.28 -22.22
C GLY A 430 9.76 22.59 -22.12
N SER A 431 9.37 23.03 -20.92
CA SER A 431 8.68 24.30 -20.71
C SER A 431 9.62 25.50 -20.53
N ALA A 432 10.89 25.27 -20.21
CA ALA A 432 11.89 26.36 -20.04
C ALA A 432 12.57 26.77 -21.36
N VAL A 433 12.41 25.99 -22.43
CA VAL A 433 13.00 26.28 -23.75
C VAL A 433 11.98 26.86 -24.75
N SER A 434 10.72 27.01 -24.34
CA SER A 434 9.64 27.58 -25.20
C SER A 434 9.18 28.98 -24.76
N ASN A 435 10.02 29.75 -24.06
CA ASN A 435 9.79 31.19 -23.81
C ASN A 435 11.03 32.02 -24.20
#